data_7f53604e59f6f6bafea4191d7f045801
#
_entry.id   7f53604e59f6f6bafea4191d7f045801
#
_cell.length_a   1.000
_cell.length_b   1.000
_cell.length_c   1.000
_cell.angle_alpha   90.00
_cell.angle_beta   90.00
_cell.angle_gamma   90.00
#
_symmetry.space_group_name_H-M   'P 1'
#
loop_
_entity.id
_entity.type
_entity.pdbx_description
1 polymer ?
#
loop_
_entity_poly.entity_id
_entity_poly.type
_entity_poly.pdbx_seq_one_letter_code
_entity_poly.pdbx_strand_id
1 'polypeptide(L)'
;MTIVPSGKAAAIGRLIGWVAVAASLGFIGLQLWQHAPWRLASTHLEALAAAVIGGTLLYGLAGFLLSSAWHQLLGATRSAASIRWHHAVYGRTQIAKYLPGNVFHLVGRQVMGRRLGHGQGRLAIASLLEALLLMLTAAALSLPIAWRWLDQGPLWLLAFAGPVLALIVVRCARRHNLALRDLAQSVDCASSPAVLRLLRAACLYALFFLAVAAIFWMLALSVAEPGRPSIDLASSVSVVALAWLVGFATPGSSAGIGVREAVLIAALESSLGASASGLIALALRLVTIGGDVLFLTLSMALAPAGGWLKSIACGDDLT
;
A
#
# COMPACT_ATOMS: atom_id res chain seq x y z
N MET A 1 -26.20 8.32 12.48
CA MET A 1 -25.48 8.75 13.69
C MET A 1 -24.02 8.86 13.34
N THR A 2 -23.57 10.07 12.97
CA THR A 2 -22.20 10.38 12.58
C THR A 2 -21.36 10.44 13.86
N ILE A 3 -20.50 9.44 14.10
CA ILE A 3 -19.50 9.48 15.17
C ILE A 3 -18.40 10.45 14.70
N VAL A 4 -18.59 11.73 14.97
CA VAL A 4 -17.52 12.70 14.91
C VAL A 4 -16.63 12.43 16.13
N PRO A 5 -15.36 12.02 15.96
CA PRO A 5 -14.50 11.81 17.10
C PRO A 5 -14.40 13.11 17.90
N SER A 6 -14.47 13.03 19.23
CA SER A 6 -14.33 14.22 20.09
C SER A 6 -13.05 14.95 19.70
N GLY A 7 -13.06 16.30 19.72
CA GLY A 7 -11.92 17.11 19.27
C GLY A 7 -10.59 16.72 19.93
N LYS A 8 -10.62 16.17 21.14
CA LYS A 8 -9.44 15.63 21.86
C LYS A 8 -8.89 14.34 21.20
N ALA A 9 -9.75 13.40 20.82
CA ALA A 9 -9.31 12.15 20.17
C ALA A 9 -8.70 12.43 18.76
N ALA A 10 -9.27 13.38 18.02
CA ALA A 10 -8.72 13.81 16.73
C ALA A 10 -7.39 14.57 16.89
N ALA A 11 -7.21 15.34 17.97
CA ALA A 11 -5.94 16.02 18.26
C ALA A 11 -4.85 15.02 18.65
N ILE A 12 -5.16 14.05 19.51
CA ILE A 12 -4.24 12.98 19.91
C ILE A 12 -3.80 12.15 18.68
N GLY A 13 -4.74 11.75 17.81
CA GLY A 13 -4.42 11.02 16.56
C GLY A 13 -3.50 11.81 15.64
N ARG A 14 -3.69 13.13 15.51
CA ARG A 14 -2.79 14.00 14.73
C ARG A 14 -1.41 14.09 15.38
N LEU A 15 -1.33 14.25 16.70
CA LEU A 15 -0.06 14.31 17.41
C LEU A 15 0.74 13.01 17.24
N ILE A 16 0.10 11.84 17.44
CA ILE A 16 0.72 10.52 17.21
C ILE A 16 1.23 10.41 15.77
N GLY A 17 0.42 10.83 14.79
CA GLY A 17 0.82 10.83 13.38
C GLY A 17 2.05 11.70 13.10
N TRP A 18 2.10 12.93 13.64
CA TRP A 18 3.26 13.81 13.48
C TRP A 18 4.51 13.28 14.19
N VAL A 19 4.36 12.69 15.37
CA VAL A 19 5.47 12.03 16.09
C VAL A 19 6.01 10.85 15.29
N ALA A 20 5.13 10.03 14.70
CA ALA A 20 5.54 8.92 13.84
C ALA A 20 6.29 9.39 12.59
N VAL A 21 5.82 10.48 11.94
CA VAL A 21 6.53 11.08 10.78
C VAL A 21 7.89 11.63 11.20
N ALA A 22 7.96 12.38 12.30
CA ALA A 22 9.21 12.95 12.81
C ALA A 22 10.23 11.85 13.18
N ALA A 23 9.78 10.80 13.88
CA ALA A 23 10.62 9.65 14.22
C ALA A 23 11.13 8.93 12.97
N SER A 24 10.27 8.76 11.96
CA SER A 24 10.63 8.12 10.69
C SER A 24 11.64 8.93 9.89
N LEU A 25 11.45 10.26 9.82
CA LEU A 25 12.40 11.16 9.17
C LEU A 25 13.72 11.23 9.94
N GLY A 26 13.67 11.24 11.27
CA GLY A 26 14.85 11.14 12.13
C GLY A 26 15.61 9.85 11.91
N PHE A 27 14.92 8.70 11.82
CA PHE A 27 15.54 7.41 11.52
C PHE A 27 16.23 7.42 10.14
N ILE A 28 15.55 7.90 9.09
CA ILE A 28 16.15 8.04 7.77
C ILE A 28 17.36 8.99 7.81
N GLY A 29 17.25 10.12 8.51
CA GLY A 29 18.35 11.07 8.66
C GLY A 29 19.56 10.46 9.37
N LEU A 30 19.35 9.69 10.44
CA LEU A 30 20.40 8.95 11.15
C LEU A 30 21.07 7.91 10.25
N GLN A 31 20.31 7.14 9.49
CA GLN A 31 20.83 6.16 8.54
C GLN A 31 21.69 6.82 7.45
N LEU A 32 21.22 7.95 6.89
CA LEU A 32 21.98 8.73 5.93
C LEU A 32 23.28 9.27 6.52
N TRP A 33 23.25 9.75 7.77
CA TRP A 33 24.43 10.28 8.45
C TRP A 33 25.46 9.20 8.78
N GLN A 34 25.00 8.08 9.38
CA GLN A 34 25.89 7.02 9.86
C GLN A 34 26.56 6.23 8.73
N HIS A 35 25.85 5.99 7.64
CA HIS A 35 26.30 5.07 6.58
C HIS A 35 26.77 5.76 5.30
N ALA A 36 26.67 7.10 5.22
CA ALA A 36 27.13 7.92 4.08
C ALA A 36 26.81 7.29 2.69
N PRO A 37 25.55 6.86 2.41
CA PRO A 37 25.22 6.10 1.19
C PRO A 37 25.45 6.89 -0.09
N TRP A 38 25.63 8.22 -0.03
CA TRP A 38 25.96 9.06 -1.18
C TRP A 38 27.32 8.75 -1.82
N ARG A 39 28.28 8.20 -1.06
CA ARG A 39 29.56 7.76 -1.63
C ARG A 39 29.35 6.55 -2.54
N LEU A 40 28.53 5.60 -2.14
CA LEU A 40 28.16 4.47 -2.95
C LEU A 40 27.28 4.89 -4.14
N ALA A 41 26.35 5.84 -3.92
CA ALA A 41 25.50 6.38 -4.97
C ALA A 41 26.32 7.05 -6.08
N SER A 42 27.43 7.73 -5.76
CA SER A 42 28.27 8.39 -6.76
C SER A 42 29.04 7.41 -7.66
N THR A 43 29.39 6.23 -7.16
CA THR A 43 30.09 5.19 -7.93
C THR A 43 29.15 4.38 -8.84
N HIS A 44 27.86 4.31 -8.49
CA HIS A 44 26.84 3.54 -9.21
C HIS A 44 25.75 4.43 -9.81
N LEU A 45 26.01 5.72 -10.00
CA LEU A 45 25.00 6.73 -10.29
C LEU A 45 24.14 6.40 -11.53
N GLU A 46 24.76 5.99 -12.62
CA GLU A 46 24.03 5.71 -13.86
C GLU A 46 23.11 4.51 -13.72
N ALA A 47 23.60 3.41 -13.18
CA ALA A 47 22.82 2.19 -12.98
C ALA A 47 21.68 2.42 -11.98
N LEU A 48 21.96 3.13 -10.87
CA LEU A 48 20.98 3.46 -9.86
C LEU A 48 19.92 4.41 -10.41
N ALA A 49 20.30 5.46 -11.17
CA ALA A 49 19.37 6.38 -11.78
C ALA A 49 18.45 5.67 -12.79
N ALA A 50 19.01 4.80 -13.63
CA ALA A 50 18.21 3.99 -14.55
C ALA A 50 17.22 3.07 -13.81
N ALA A 51 17.66 2.41 -12.72
CA ALA A 51 16.81 1.57 -11.89
C ALA A 51 15.70 2.38 -11.19
N VAL A 52 15.98 3.59 -10.69
CA VAL A 52 15.00 4.49 -10.07
C VAL A 52 13.97 4.96 -11.10
N ILE A 53 14.41 5.40 -12.29
CA ILE A 53 13.51 5.86 -13.35
C ILE A 53 12.63 4.71 -13.84
N GLY A 54 13.24 3.57 -14.22
CA GLY A 54 12.51 2.38 -14.66
C GLY A 54 11.58 1.84 -13.58
N GLY A 55 12.04 1.81 -12.33
CA GLY A 55 11.22 1.43 -11.18
C GLY A 55 10.03 2.36 -10.95
N THR A 56 10.23 3.68 -11.10
CA THR A 56 9.14 4.68 -10.99
C THR A 56 8.07 4.47 -12.06
N LEU A 57 8.49 4.22 -13.29
CA LEU A 57 7.57 3.90 -14.39
C LEU A 57 6.79 2.61 -14.10
N LEU A 58 7.49 1.55 -13.72
CA LEU A 58 6.87 0.26 -13.41
C LEU A 58 5.92 0.36 -12.21
N TYR A 59 6.30 1.07 -11.14
CA TYR A 59 5.43 1.26 -9.97
C TYR A 59 4.19 2.08 -10.30
N GLY A 60 4.32 3.16 -11.08
CA GLY A 60 3.19 3.95 -11.55
C GLY A 60 2.20 3.12 -12.38
N LEU A 61 2.70 2.28 -13.28
CA LEU A 61 1.87 1.33 -14.03
C LEU A 61 1.24 0.26 -13.13
N ALA A 62 1.99 -0.26 -12.15
CA ALA A 62 1.47 -1.22 -11.17
C ALA A 62 0.33 -0.64 -10.31
N GLY A 63 0.22 0.67 -10.16
CA GLY A 63 -0.93 1.34 -9.54
C GLY A 63 -2.27 1.00 -10.19
N PHE A 64 -2.28 0.70 -11.50
CA PHE A 64 -3.48 0.23 -12.20
C PHE A 64 -3.91 -1.17 -11.78
N LEU A 65 -3.00 -2.03 -11.31
CA LEU A 65 -3.34 -3.34 -10.75
C LEU A 65 -4.15 -3.17 -9.47
N LEU A 66 -3.71 -2.29 -8.56
CA LEU A 66 -4.41 -2.00 -7.31
C LEU A 66 -5.81 -1.43 -7.58
N SER A 67 -5.92 -0.45 -8.47
CA SER A 67 -7.20 0.18 -8.79
C SER A 67 -8.15 -0.76 -9.55
N SER A 68 -7.62 -1.67 -10.38
CA SER A 68 -8.38 -2.73 -11.03
C SER A 68 -8.88 -3.77 -10.04
N ALA A 69 -8.07 -4.15 -9.05
CA ALA A 69 -8.48 -5.02 -7.96
C ALA A 69 -9.63 -4.39 -7.15
N TRP A 70 -9.51 -3.11 -6.80
CA TRP A 70 -10.58 -2.38 -6.12
C TRP A 70 -11.87 -2.35 -6.96
N HIS A 71 -11.77 -2.15 -8.28
CA HIS A 71 -12.91 -2.25 -9.18
C HIS A 71 -13.60 -3.62 -9.13
N GLN A 72 -12.82 -4.72 -9.08
CA GLN A 72 -13.38 -6.08 -8.92
C GLN A 72 -14.14 -6.22 -7.59
N LEU A 73 -13.61 -5.64 -6.49
CA LEU A 73 -14.22 -5.70 -5.17
C LEU A 73 -15.52 -4.89 -5.06
N LEU A 74 -15.66 -3.82 -5.84
CA LEU A 74 -16.93 -3.08 -5.95
C LEU A 74 -18.04 -3.93 -6.60
N GLY A 75 -17.67 -4.91 -7.40
CA GLY A 75 -18.60 -5.85 -8.03
C GLY A 75 -19.44 -5.24 -9.14
N ALA A 76 -20.39 -6.02 -9.64
CA ALA A 76 -21.37 -5.53 -10.61
C ALA A 76 -22.31 -4.53 -9.92
N THR A 77 -22.07 -3.25 -10.14
CA THR A 77 -22.90 -2.18 -9.59
C THR A 77 -23.89 -1.68 -10.63
N ARG A 78 -25.03 -1.14 -10.17
CA ARG A 78 -25.92 -0.34 -11.02
C ARG A 78 -25.27 0.99 -11.45
N SER A 79 -24.07 1.29 -10.94
CA SER A 79 -23.32 2.47 -11.33
C SER A 79 -22.83 2.31 -12.77
N ALA A 80 -23.19 3.26 -13.62
CA ALA A 80 -22.67 3.37 -15.00
C ALA A 80 -21.22 3.85 -15.06
N ALA A 81 -20.54 4.00 -13.91
CA ALA A 81 -19.17 4.48 -13.85
C ALA A 81 -18.21 3.50 -14.53
N SER A 82 -17.50 3.97 -15.54
CA SER A 82 -16.48 3.18 -16.23
C SER A 82 -15.28 2.91 -15.31
N ILE A 83 -14.51 1.87 -15.61
CA ILE A 83 -13.27 1.54 -14.91
C ILE A 83 -12.28 2.73 -14.85
N ARG A 84 -12.29 3.60 -15.86
CA ARG A 84 -11.44 4.81 -15.90
C ARG A 84 -11.76 5.77 -14.75
N TRP A 85 -13.03 5.90 -14.35
CA TRP A 85 -13.41 6.67 -13.17
C TRP A 85 -12.91 6.05 -11.87
N HIS A 86 -12.92 4.72 -11.77
CA HIS A 86 -12.36 4.01 -10.62
C HIS A 86 -10.85 4.22 -10.51
N HIS A 87 -10.12 4.19 -11.64
CA HIS A 87 -8.69 4.53 -11.67
C HIS A 87 -8.44 5.96 -11.19
N ALA A 88 -9.23 6.95 -11.66
CA ALA A 88 -9.09 8.34 -11.26
C ALA A 88 -9.37 8.56 -9.77
N VAL A 89 -10.42 7.93 -9.21
CA VAL A 89 -10.72 7.97 -7.78
C VAL A 89 -9.58 7.34 -6.97
N TYR A 90 -9.12 6.16 -7.39
CA TYR A 90 -8.05 5.44 -6.70
C TYR A 90 -6.76 6.26 -6.70
N GLY A 91 -6.32 6.78 -7.85
CA GLY A 91 -5.11 7.58 -7.98
C GLY A 91 -5.14 8.85 -7.12
N ARG A 92 -6.26 9.60 -7.14
CA ARG A 92 -6.41 10.80 -6.29
C ARG A 92 -6.35 10.49 -4.81
N THR A 93 -6.96 9.40 -4.39
CA THR A 93 -7.02 9.05 -2.97
C THR A 93 -5.75 8.39 -2.48
N GLN A 94 -4.99 7.74 -3.37
CA GLN A 94 -3.76 7.03 -3.02
C GLN A 94 -2.70 7.94 -2.40
N ILE A 95 -2.58 9.18 -2.87
CA ILE A 95 -1.65 10.17 -2.31
C ILE A 95 -1.96 10.48 -0.83
N ALA A 96 -3.23 10.38 -0.43
CA ALA A 96 -3.62 10.65 0.95
C ALA A 96 -3.09 9.60 1.96
N LYS A 97 -2.48 8.50 1.53
CA LYS A 97 -1.78 7.54 2.41
C LYS A 97 -0.54 8.14 3.09
N TYR A 98 0.03 9.20 2.51
CA TYR A 98 1.16 9.92 3.09
C TYR A 98 0.76 10.88 4.21
N LEU A 99 -0.53 11.17 4.37
CA LEU A 99 -1.03 11.95 5.51
C LEU A 99 -0.98 11.10 6.78
N PRO A 100 -0.65 11.72 7.94
CA PRO A 100 -0.59 11.02 9.22
C PRO A 100 -1.90 10.32 9.56
N GLY A 101 -1.84 9.03 9.92
CA GLY A 101 -3.00 8.23 10.31
C GLY A 101 -3.37 7.09 9.34
N ASN A 102 -2.75 6.99 8.17
CA ASN A 102 -2.87 5.87 7.20
C ASN A 102 -4.31 5.44 6.81
N VAL A 103 -5.32 6.30 7.06
CA VAL A 103 -6.74 6.02 6.78
C VAL A 103 -7.36 7.00 5.77
N PHE A 104 -6.70 8.12 5.50
CA PHE A 104 -7.27 9.20 4.67
C PHE A 104 -7.54 8.77 3.23
N HIS A 105 -6.74 7.88 2.67
CA HIS A 105 -6.96 7.31 1.35
C HIS A 105 -8.26 6.48 1.31
N LEU A 106 -8.59 5.74 2.38
CA LEU A 106 -9.84 4.97 2.48
C LEU A 106 -11.04 5.91 2.61
N VAL A 107 -10.93 6.94 3.48
CA VAL A 107 -11.98 7.96 3.64
C VAL A 107 -12.22 8.70 2.32
N GLY A 108 -11.16 9.09 1.64
CA GLY A 108 -11.24 9.71 0.32
C GLY A 108 -12.02 8.85 -0.69
N ARG A 109 -11.77 7.54 -0.72
CA ARG A 109 -12.50 6.59 -1.58
C ARG A 109 -13.99 6.50 -1.22
N GLN A 110 -14.34 6.56 0.08
CA GLN A 110 -15.74 6.61 0.51
C GLN A 110 -16.46 7.85 -0.04
N VAL A 111 -15.84 9.02 0.11
CA VAL A 111 -16.43 10.30 -0.34
C VAL A 111 -16.52 10.34 -1.87
N MET A 112 -15.43 10.03 -2.57
CA MET A 112 -15.39 10.14 -4.03
C MET A 112 -16.17 9.02 -4.73
N GLY A 113 -16.17 7.80 -4.16
CA GLY A 113 -16.93 6.66 -4.70
C GLY A 113 -18.45 6.89 -4.61
N ARG A 114 -18.93 7.58 -3.57
CA ARG A 114 -20.36 7.98 -3.50
C ARG A 114 -20.76 8.87 -4.67
N ARG A 115 -19.92 9.80 -5.08
CA ARG A 115 -20.16 10.67 -6.25
C ARG A 115 -20.26 9.89 -7.56
N LEU A 116 -19.71 8.68 -7.61
CA LEU A 116 -19.85 7.75 -8.72
C LEU A 116 -21.12 6.88 -8.63
N GLY A 117 -22.00 7.13 -7.64
CA GLY A 117 -23.24 6.40 -7.45
C GLY A 117 -23.12 5.08 -6.70
N HIS A 118 -21.97 4.83 -6.04
CA HIS A 118 -21.80 3.64 -5.21
C HIS A 118 -22.42 3.84 -3.81
N GLY A 119 -23.11 2.82 -3.32
CA GLY A 119 -23.66 2.82 -1.95
C GLY A 119 -22.53 2.80 -0.90
N GLN A 120 -22.73 3.52 0.20
CA GLN A 120 -21.76 3.66 1.29
C GLN A 120 -21.32 2.31 1.87
N GLY A 121 -22.25 1.39 2.12
CA GLY A 121 -21.96 0.07 2.65
C GLY A 121 -21.04 -0.73 1.71
N ARG A 122 -21.31 -0.68 0.41
CA ARG A 122 -20.48 -1.36 -0.60
C ARG A 122 -19.07 -0.81 -0.67
N LEU A 123 -18.91 0.50 -0.62
CA LEU A 123 -17.58 1.14 -0.57
C LEU A 123 -16.80 0.74 0.69
N ALA A 124 -17.48 0.70 1.85
CA ALA A 124 -16.86 0.26 3.10
C ALA A 124 -16.42 -1.20 3.03
N ILE A 125 -17.27 -2.08 2.48
CA ILE A 125 -16.96 -3.50 2.27
C ILE A 125 -15.78 -3.66 1.31
N ALA A 126 -15.78 -2.98 0.18
CA ALA A 126 -14.71 -3.05 -0.80
C ALA A 126 -13.37 -2.60 -0.18
N SER A 127 -13.36 -1.55 0.64
CA SER A 127 -12.16 -1.10 1.35
C SER A 127 -11.68 -2.10 2.40
N LEU A 128 -12.60 -2.75 3.11
CA LEU A 128 -12.26 -3.79 4.08
C LEU A 128 -11.69 -5.04 3.40
N LEU A 129 -12.32 -5.50 2.32
CA LEU A 129 -11.85 -6.64 1.52
C LEU A 129 -10.49 -6.35 0.87
N GLU A 130 -10.27 -5.13 0.38
CA GLU A 130 -8.97 -4.70 -0.14
C GLU A 130 -7.88 -4.84 0.93
N ALA A 131 -8.08 -4.25 2.11
CA ALA A 131 -7.11 -4.33 3.20
C ALA A 131 -6.84 -5.78 3.60
N LEU A 132 -7.89 -6.59 3.73
CA LEU A 132 -7.78 -8.01 4.08
C LEU A 132 -7.02 -8.82 3.02
N LEU A 133 -7.38 -8.68 1.74
CA LEU A 133 -6.72 -9.40 0.66
C LEU A 133 -5.26 -8.97 0.48
N LEU A 134 -4.95 -7.68 0.60
CA LEU A 134 -3.57 -7.19 0.59
C LEU A 134 -2.76 -7.79 1.74
N MET A 135 -3.29 -7.81 2.97
CA MET A 135 -2.62 -8.41 4.12
C MET A 135 -2.42 -9.92 3.95
N LEU A 136 -3.44 -10.65 3.49
CA LEU A 136 -3.34 -12.09 3.26
C LEU A 136 -2.34 -12.42 2.16
N THR A 137 -2.34 -11.67 1.07
CA THR A 137 -1.38 -11.83 -0.03
C THR A 137 0.04 -11.54 0.45
N ALA A 138 0.25 -10.43 1.17
CA ALA A 138 1.57 -10.09 1.72
C ALA A 138 2.03 -11.14 2.74
N ALA A 139 1.16 -11.62 3.62
CA ALA A 139 1.48 -12.67 4.57
C ALA A 139 1.90 -13.97 3.86
N ALA A 140 1.14 -14.39 2.85
CA ALA A 140 1.46 -15.60 2.08
C ALA A 140 2.82 -15.48 1.36
N LEU A 141 3.09 -14.32 0.73
CA LEU A 141 4.36 -14.08 0.02
C LEU A 141 5.55 -13.91 0.97
N SER A 142 5.33 -13.49 2.21
CA SER A 142 6.40 -13.32 3.22
C SER A 142 6.78 -14.61 3.94
N LEU A 143 5.98 -15.69 3.83
CA LEU A 143 6.22 -16.96 4.54
C LEU A 143 7.66 -17.51 4.40
N PRO A 144 8.31 -17.52 3.21
CA PRO A 144 9.64 -18.09 3.07
C PRO A 144 10.69 -17.38 3.93
N ILE A 145 10.63 -16.06 4.05
CA ILE A 145 11.58 -15.30 4.89
C ILE A 145 11.16 -15.31 6.36
N ALA A 146 9.86 -15.23 6.64
CA ALA A 146 9.35 -15.33 8.00
C ALA A 146 9.75 -16.65 8.65
N TRP A 147 9.70 -17.75 7.89
CA TRP A 147 10.15 -19.07 8.35
C TRP A 147 11.64 -19.10 8.73
N ARG A 148 12.51 -18.47 7.94
CA ARG A 148 13.94 -18.36 8.24
C ARG A 148 14.24 -17.52 9.50
N TRP A 149 13.39 -16.54 9.79
CA TRP A 149 13.55 -15.65 10.96
C TRP A 149 12.92 -16.20 12.23
N LEU A 150 12.09 -17.24 12.14
CA LEU A 150 11.52 -17.95 13.31
C LEU A 150 12.62 -18.49 14.25
N ASP A 151 13.73 -18.93 13.69
CA ASP A 151 14.86 -19.46 14.46
C ASP A 151 15.73 -18.37 15.12
N GLN A 152 15.53 -17.10 14.77
CA GLN A 152 16.42 -15.98 15.16
C GLN A 152 15.81 -14.99 16.18
N GLY A 153 14.58 -15.21 16.66
CA GLY A 153 14.01 -14.36 17.72
C GLY A 153 12.53 -13.98 17.52
N PRO A 154 11.99 -13.05 18.36
CA PRO A 154 10.55 -12.78 18.47
C PRO A 154 9.93 -12.02 17.27
N LEU A 155 10.67 -11.77 16.19
CA LEU A 155 10.17 -11.09 14.97
C LEU A 155 9.03 -11.83 14.27
N TRP A 156 8.87 -13.15 14.52
CA TRP A 156 7.71 -13.93 14.07
C TRP A 156 6.37 -13.38 14.56
N LEU A 157 6.35 -12.68 15.72
CA LEU A 157 5.15 -12.02 16.23
C LEU A 157 4.60 -11.00 15.23
N LEU A 158 5.46 -10.38 14.44
CA LEU A 158 5.05 -9.40 13.42
C LEU A 158 4.36 -10.07 12.22
N ALA A 159 4.72 -11.32 11.88
CA ALA A 159 4.05 -12.09 10.84
C ALA A 159 2.58 -12.43 11.19
N PHE A 160 2.29 -12.56 12.50
CA PHE A 160 0.93 -12.78 13.00
C PHE A 160 0.14 -11.49 13.22
N ALA A 161 0.79 -10.33 13.23
CA ALA A 161 0.09 -9.04 13.43
C ALA A 161 -0.98 -8.79 12.35
N GLY A 162 -0.71 -9.14 11.10
CA GLY A 162 -1.66 -9.00 10.00
C GLY A 162 -2.94 -9.86 10.17
N PRO A 163 -2.83 -11.18 10.34
CA PRO A 163 -3.97 -12.05 10.62
C PRO A 163 -4.73 -11.66 11.90
N VAL A 164 -4.03 -11.27 12.97
CA VAL A 164 -4.65 -10.81 14.21
C VAL A 164 -5.41 -9.51 13.99
N LEU A 165 -4.83 -8.54 13.28
CA LEU A 165 -5.51 -7.30 12.94
C LEU A 165 -6.73 -7.55 12.06
N ALA A 166 -6.62 -8.45 11.07
CA ALA A 166 -7.75 -8.87 10.25
C ALA A 166 -8.87 -9.50 11.11
N LEU A 167 -8.52 -10.35 12.06
CA LEU A 167 -9.46 -10.95 13.00
C LEU A 167 -10.13 -9.88 13.90
N ILE A 168 -9.36 -8.92 14.39
CA ILE A 168 -9.87 -7.78 15.17
C ILE A 168 -10.84 -6.96 14.35
N VAL A 169 -10.50 -6.62 13.10
CA VAL A 169 -11.36 -5.85 12.18
C VAL A 169 -12.66 -6.59 11.90
N VAL A 170 -12.59 -7.90 11.60
CA VAL A 170 -13.78 -8.75 11.40
C VAL A 170 -14.62 -8.83 12.68
N ARG A 171 -13.99 -8.93 13.84
CA ARG A 171 -14.69 -9.00 15.13
C ARG A 171 -15.35 -7.68 15.50
N CYS A 172 -14.68 -6.55 15.23
CA CYS A 172 -15.25 -5.21 15.38
C CYS A 172 -16.42 -4.96 14.41
N ALA A 173 -16.29 -5.35 13.15
CA ALA A 173 -17.35 -5.29 12.17
C ALA A 173 -18.58 -6.10 12.60
N ARG A 174 -18.39 -7.31 13.16
CA ARG A 174 -19.47 -8.13 13.75
C ARG A 174 -20.10 -7.47 14.97
N ARG A 175 -19.29 -6.89 15.86
CA ARG A 175 -19.77 -6.29 17.13
C ARG A 175 -20.59 -5.01 16.91
N HIS A 176 -20.31 -4.27 15.85
CA HIS A 176 -21.01 -3.01 15.53
C HIS A 176 -22.18 -3.19 14.58
N ASN A 177 -22.68 -4.42 14.37
CA ASN A 177 -23.83 -4.68 13.45
C ASN A 177 -23.69 -3.92 12.12
N LEU A 178 -22.45 -3.63 11.71
CA LEU A 178 -22.18 -3.18 10.36
C LEU A 178 -22.71 -4.30 9.48
N ALA A 179 -23.89 -4.06 8.96
CA ALA A 179 -24.83 -4.96 8.31
C ALA A 179 -24.14 -6.14 7.59
N LEU A 180 -23.76 -7.18 8.36
CA LEU A 180 -23.32 -8.47 7.79
C LEU A 180 -24.45 -9.07 6.93
N ARG A 181 -25.71 -8.65 7.18
CA ARG A 181 -26.84 -8.96 6.30
C ARG A 181 -26.73 -8.21 4.96
N ASP A 182 -26.32 -6.93 4.96
CA ASP A 182 -26.03 -6.20 3.72
C ASP A 182 -24.74 -6.69 3.06
N LEU A 183 -23.78 -7.21 3.86
CA LEU A 183 -22.60 -7.93 3.38
C LEU A 183 -23.01 -9.21 2.67
N ALA A 184 -23.83 -10.04 3.28
CA ALA A 184 -24.31 -11.30 2.71
C ALA A 184 -25.21 -11.07 1.48
N GLN A 185 -25.98 -9.99 1.45
CA GLN A 185 -26.83 -9.63 0.32
C GLN A 185 -26.09 -8.85 -0.78
N SER A 186 -25.03 -8.09 -0.43
CA SER A 186 -24.21 -7.36 -1.42
C SER A 186 -23.09 -8.22 -2.03
N VAL A 187 -22.59 -9.17 -1.27
CA VAL A 187 -21.65 -10.20 -1.70
C VAL A 187 -22.39 -11.51 -1.51
N ASP A 188 -23.07 -11.96 -2.53
CA ASP A 188 -23.47 -13.35 -2.64
C ASP A 188 -22.17 -14.16 -2.80
N CYS A 189 -21.45 -14.31 -1.65
CA CYS A 189 -20.12 -14.93 -1.60
C CYS A 189 -20.12 -16.39 -2.05
N ALA A 190 -21.30 -17.00 -2.11
CA ALA A 190 -21.49 -18.35 -2.59
C ALA A 190 -21.71 -18.41 -4.10
N SER A 191 -21.96 -17.26 -4.77
CA SER A 191 -22.11 -17.27 -6.21
C SER A 191 -20.75 -17.40 -6.92
N SER A 192 -20.65 -18.26 -7.91
CA SER A 192 -19.45 -18.46 -8.74
C SER A 192 -18.82 -17.13 -9.23
N PRO A 193 -19.59 -16.10 -9.67
CA PRO A 193 -19.00 -14.83 -10.10
C PRO A 193 -18.39 -14.00 -8.98
N ALA A 194 -18.82 -14.12 -7.72
CA ALA A 194 -18.23 -13.38 -6.60
C ALA A 194 -16.86 -13.96 -6.21
N VAL A 195 -16.75 -15.28 -6.12
CA VAL A 195 -15.49 -15.98 -5.87
C VAL A 195 -14.47 -15.64 -6.95
N LEU A 196 -14.89 -15.66 -8.23
CA LEU A 196 -13.99 -15.31 -9.33
C LEU A 196 -13.49 -13.86 -9.25
N ARG A 197 -14.32 -12.89 -8.82
CA ARG A 197 -13.88 -11.51 -8.58
C ARG A 197 -12.87 -11.39 -7.45
N LEU A 198 -13.07 -12.12 -6.34
CA LEU A 198 -12.12 -12.14 -5.23
C LEU A 198 -10.77 -12.76 -5.65
N LEU A 199 -10.80 -13.87 -6.39
CA LEU A 199 -9.59 -14.49 -6.92
C LEU A 199 -8.85 -13.55 -7.90
N ARG A 200 -9.57 -12.88 -8.81
CA ARG A 200 -8.97 -11.88 -9.70
C ARG A 200 -8.34 -10.73 -8.93
N ALA A 201 -9.01 -10.22 -7.89
CA ALA A 201 -8.45 -9.17 -7.05
C ALA A 201 -7.19 -9.66 -6.31
N ALA A 202 -7.19 -10.85 -5.74
CA ALA A 202 -6.02 -11.45 -5.10
C ALA A 202 -4.84 -11.64 -6.08
N CYS A 203 -5.09 -12.11 -7.30
CA CYS A 203 -4.08 -12.21 -8.35
C CYS A 203 -3.49 -10.84 -8.71
N LEU A 204 -4.33 -9.81 -8.83
CA LEU A 204 -3.86 -8.45 -9.13
C LEU A 204 -3.01 -7.88 -7.99
N TYR A 205 -3.34 -8.15 -6.73
CA TYR A 205 -2.50 -7.79 -5.59
C TYR A 205 -1.18 -8.57 -5.58
N ALA A 206 -1.19 -9.86 -5.89
CA ALA A 206 0.03 -10.65 -6.02
C ALA A 206 0.94 -10.09 -7.13
N LEU A 207 0.39 -9.77 -8.31
CA LEU A 207 1.12 -9.13 -9.40
C LEU A 207 1.71 -7.77 -9.00
N PHE A 208 0.98 -6.98 -8.20
CA PHE A 208 1.51 -5.74 -7.64
C PHE A 208 2.72 -5.99 -6.75
N PHE A 209 2.66 -6.96 -5.82
CA PHE A 209 3.81 -7.31 -4.99
C PHE A 209 4.99 -7.83 -5.80
N LEU A 210 4.75 -8.63 -6.84
CA LEU A 210 5.79 -9.08 -7.75
C LEU A 210 6.45 -7.92 -8.51
N ALA A 211 5.66 -6.94 -8.96
CA ALA A 211 6.20 -5.74 -9.61
C ALA A 211 7.10 -4.93 -8.64
N VAL A 212 6.66 -4.73 -7.40
CA VAL A 212 7.46 -4.01 -6.38
C VAL A 212 8.72 -4.80 -6.01
N ALA A 213 8.63 -6.12 -5.94
CA ALA A 213 9.78 -6.99 -5.69
C ALA A 213 10.80 -6.95 -6.85
N ALA A 214 10.33 -6.93 -8.09
CA ALA A 214 11.20 -6.77 -9.26
C ALA A 214 11.93 -5.41 -9.25
N ILE A 215 11.24 -4.34 -8.86
CA ILE A 215 11.85 -3.02 -8.67
C ILE A 215 12.92 -3.07 -7.57
N PHE A 216 12.60 -3.66 -6.43
CA PHE A 216 13.54 -3.81 -5.32
C PHE A 216 14.78 -4.62 -5.73
N TRP A 217 14.56 -5.72 -6.45
CA TRP A 217 15.64 -6.53 -7.00
C TRP A 217 16.51 -5.76 -8.01
N MET A 218 15.91 -4.99 -8.93
CA MET A 218 16.64 -4.10 -9.85
C MET A 218 17.50 -3.08 -9.10
N LEU A 219 16.96 -2.47 -8.05
CA LEU A 219 17.71 -1.53 -7.21
C LEU A 219 18.87 -2.22 -6.49
N ALA A 220 18.67 -3.45 -6.00
CA ALA A 220 19.74 -4.22 -5.37
C ALA A 220 20.84 -4.56 -6.37
N LEU A 221 20.50 -4.97 -7.60
CA LEU A 221 21.46 -5.24 -8.66
C LEU A 221 22.23 -4.00 -9.10
N SER A 222 21.62 -2.82 -9.08
CA SER A 222 22.28 -1.58 -9.52
C SER A 222 23.42 -1.12 -8.61
N VAL A 223 23.50 -1.63 -7.37
CA VAL A 223 24.55 -1.31 -6.39
C VAL A 223 25.34 -2.54 -5.96
N ALA A 224 25.09 -3.70 -6.56
CA ALA A 224 25.79 -4.94 -6.25
C ALA A 224 27.25 -4.89 -6.76
N GLU A 225 28.18 -5.25 -5.89
CA GLU A 225 29.60 -5.41 -6.28
C GLU A 225 29.82 -6.76 -6.96
N PRO A 226 30.65 -6.82 -7.99
CA PRO A 226 31.03 -8.08 -8.63
C PRO A 226 31.57 -9.10 -7.62
N GLY A 227 31.00 -10.31 -7.62
CA GLY A 227 31.45 -11.41 -6.73
C GLY A 227 30.85 -11.44 -5.34
N ARG A 228 30.00 -10.47 -4.97
CA ARG A 228 29.19 -10.55 -3.75
C ARG A 228 27.84 -11.21 -3.99
N PRO A 229 27.33 -12.02 -3.03
CA PRO A 229 26.00 -12.60 -3.15
C PRO A 229 24.94 -11.50 -3.22
N SER A 230 24.23 -11.40 -4.34
CA SER A 230 23.08 -10.53 -4.50
C SER A 230 21.82 -11.24 -3.99
N ILE A 231 20.83 -10.46 -3.54
CA ILE A 231 19.52 -11.02 -3.23
C ILE A 231 18.86 -11.55 -4.53
N ASP A 232 18.27 -12.73 -4.49
CA ASP A 232 17.48 -13.26 -5.59
C ASP A 232 16.08 -12.67 -5.66
N LEU A 233 15.39 -12.85 -6.79
CA LEU A 233 14.05 -12.31 -6.98
C LEU A 233 13.04 -12.93 -5.98
N ALA A 234 13.13 -14.21 -5.68
CA ALA A 234 12.22 -14.89 -4.77
C ALA A 234 12.34 -14.36 -3.33
N SER A 235 13.58 -14.16 -2.86
CA SER A 235 13.85 -13.51 -1.56
C SER A 235 13.38 -12.06 -1.57
N SER A 236 13.52 -11.34 -2.68
CA SER A 236 13.03 -9.97 -2.84
C SER A 236 11.51 -9.89 -2.69
N VAL A 237 10.76 -10.86 -3.24
CA VAL A 237 9.29 -10.94 -3.05
C VAL A 237 8.94 -11.07 -1.58
N SER A 238 9.60 -11.98 -0.87
CA SER A 238 9.33 -12.24 0.54
C SER A 238 9.70 -11.06 1.44
N VAL A 239 10.84 -10.41 1.19
CA VAL A 239 11.31 -9.24 1.94
C VAL A 239 10.36 -8.05 1.75
N VAL A 240 10.01 -7.73 0.51
CA VAL A 240 9.12 -6.61 0.19
C VAL A 240 7.72 -6.83 0.78
N ALA A 241 7.20 -8.05 0.66
CA ALA A 241 5.89 -8.40 1.22
C ALA A 241 5.88 -8.28 2.75
N LEU A 242 6.94 -8.76 3.42
CA LEU A 242 7.10 -8.63 4.87
C LEU A 242 7.21 -7.17 5.30
N ALA A 243 8.06 -6.39 4.63
CA ALA A 243 8.23 -4.97 4.92
C ALA A 243 6.91 -4.20 4.76
N TRP A 244 6.14 -4.52 3.70
CA TRP A 244 4.83 -3.93 3.49
C TRP A 244 3.85 -4.31 4.60
N LEU A 245 3.78 -5.60 4.97
CA LEU A 245 2.88 -6.13 5.98
C LEU A 245 3.13 -5.49 7.35
N VAL A 246 4.40 -5.46 7.78
CA VAL A 246 4.81 -4.86 9.06
C VAL A 246 4.52 -3.36 9.07
N GLY A 247 4.87 -2.64 7.98
CA GLY A 247 4.60 -1.22 7.85
C GLY A 247 3.11 -0.88 7.81
N PHE A 248 2.27 -1.75 7.23
CA PHE A 248 0.82 -1.57 7.21
C PHE A 248 0.21 -1.85 8.60
N ALA A 249 0.70 -2.87 9.30
CA ALA A 249 0.21 -3.27 10.61
C ALA A 249 0.63 -2.30 11.73
N THR A 250 1.64 -1.45 11.50
CA THR A 250 2.13 -0.50 12.52
C THR A 250 1.20 0.70 12.63
N PRO A 251 0.51 0.89 13.79
CA PRO A 251 -0.40 2.01 13.98
C PRO A 251 0.33 3.36 13.95
N GLY A 252 -0.27 4.35 13.31
CA GLY A 252 0.27 5.73 13.28
C GLY A 252 1.37 5.97 12.24
N SER A 253 1.95 4.94 11.67
CA SER A 253 2.96 5.06 10.62
C SER A 253 2.31 5.51 9.29
N SER A 254 2.67 6.71 8.81
CA SER A 254 2.21 7.20 7.50
C SER A 254 2.84 6.39 6.37
N ALA A 255 2.05 5.65 5.64
CA ALA A 255 2.51 4.77 4.55
C ALA A 255 3.65 3.81 4.95
N GLY A 256 3.78 3.47 6.23
CA GLY A 256 4.85 2.60 6.74
C GLY A 256 6.23 3.26 6.80
N ILE A 257 6.33 4.61 6.78
CA ILE A 257 7.61 5.34 6.81
C ILE A 257 8.41 4.95 8.06
N GLY A 258 9.70 4.64 7.87
CA GLY A 258 10.63 4.18 8.90
C GLY A 258 10.58 2.67 9.14
N VAL A 259 9.40 2.10 9.29
CA VAL A 259 9.22 0.68 9.60
C VAL A 259 9.56 -0.21 8.40
N ARG A 260 9.07 0.15 7.21
CA ARG A 260 9.40 -0.60 5.98
C ARG A 260 10.88 -0.55 5.68
N GLU A 261 11.46 0.63 5.77
CA GLU A 261 12.88 0.84 5.54
C GLU A 261 13.73 0.02 6.53
N ALA A 262 13.36 -0.01 7.81
CA ALA A 262 14.04 -0.81 8.83
C ALA A 262 14.01 -2.32 8.49
N VAL A 263 12.87 -2.85 8.07
CA VAL A 263 12.75 -4.26 7.65
C VAL A 263 13.59 -4.55 6.40
N LEU A 264 13.58 -3.65 5.40
CA LEU A 264 14.36 -3.80 4.19
C LEU A 264 15.88 -3.78 4.49
N ILE A 265 16.32 -2.85 5.34
CA ILE A 265 17.74 -2.75 5.76
C ILE A 265 18.13 -4.02 6.50
N ALA A 266 17.38 -4.43 7.51
CA ALA A 266 17.68 -5.63 8.29
C ALA A 266 17.77 -6.91 7.43
N ALA A 267 16.94 -7.00 6.38
CA ALA A 267 16.97 -8.14 5.46
C ALA A 267 18.15 -8.15 4.51
N LEU A 268 18.72 -6.98 4.17
CA LEU A 268 19.81 -6.83 3.20
C LEU A 268 21.19 -6.67 3.84
N GLU A 269 21.25 -6.21 5.10
CA GLU A 269 22.50 -5.78 5.74
C GLU A 269 23.56 -6.88 5.76
N SER A 270 23.14 -8.12 6.00
CA SER A 270 24.04 -9.28 6.02
C SER A 270 24.66 -9.62 4.65
N SER A 271 23.96 -9.29 3.55
CA SER A 271 24.39 -9.62 2.19
C SER A 271 25.07 -8.45 1.47
N LEU A 272 24.57 -7.24 1.63
CA LEU A 272 25.04 -6.07 0.88
C LEU A 272 25.74 -5.02 1.76
N GLY A 273 25.67 -5.17 3.08
CA GLY A 273 26.18 -4.20 4.05
C GLY A 273 25.23 -3.02 4.28
N ALA A 274 25.44 -2.28 5.38
CA ALA A 274 24.53 -1.25 5.85
C ALA A 274 24.34 -0.07 4.87
N SER A 275 25.43 0.39 4.23
CA SER A 275 25.40 1.53 3.28
C SER A 275 24.54 1.22 2.04
N ALA A 276 24.73 0.04 1.44
CA ALA A 276 23.98 -0.39 0.26
C ALA A 276 22.51 -0.64 0.61
N SER A 277 22.25 -1.28 1.75
CA SER A 277 20.88 -1.56 2.23
C SER A 277 20.10 -0.28 2.49
N GLY A 278 20.73 0.72 3.12
CA GLY A 278 20.13 2.04 3.34
C GLY A 278 19.86 2.79 2.04
N LEU A 279 20.79 2.74 1.08
CA LEU A 279 20.63 3.35 -0.25
C LEU A 279 19.47 2.73 -1.03
N ILE A 280 19.35 1.40 -1.04
CA ILE A 280 18.27 0.68 -1.72
C ILE A 280 16.92 1.00 -1.08
N ALA A 281 16.83 1.02 0.26
CA ALA A 281 15.60 1.35 0.96
C ALA A 281 15.12 2.79 0.64
N LEU A 282 16.06 3.75 0.60
CA LEU A 282 15.77 5.12 0.22
C LEU A 282 15.38 5.25 -1.26
N ALA A 283 16.12 4.59 -2.16
CA ALA A 283 15.80 4.57 -3.59
C ALA A 283 14.41 3.97 -3.85
N LEU A 284 14.05 2.87 -3.19
CA LEU A 284 12.70 2.30 -3.28
C LEU A 284 11.63 3.29 -2.79
N ARG A 285 11.95 4.08 -1.77
CA ARG A 285 11.04 5.13 -1.30
C ARG A 285 10.80 6.21 -2.34
N LEU A 286 11.86 6.70 -2.99
CA LEU A 286 11.76 7.65 -4.09
C LEU A 286 10.92 7.08 -5.24
N VAL A 287 11.17 5.83 -5.62
CA VAL A 287 10.39 5.10 -6.64
C VAL A 287 8.91 5.04 -6.28
N THR A 288 8.58 4.67 -5.04
CA THR A 288 7.15 4.53 -4.64
C THR A 288 6.43 5.87 -4.60
N ILE A 289 7.09 6.95 -4.13
CA ILE A 289 6.52 8.30 -4.12
C ILE A 289 6.36 8.81 -5.56
N GLY A 290 7.41 8.73 -6.37
CA GLY A 290 7.36 9.15 -7.78
C GLY A 290 6.33 8.36 -8.59
N GLY A 291 6.26 7.05 -8.36
CA GLY A 291 5.29 6.18 -9.02
C GLY A 291 3.84 6.45 -8.62
N ASP A 292 3.57 6.80 -7.35
CA ASP A 292 2.23 7.24 -6.94
C ASP A 292 1.82 8.55 -7.64
N VAL A 293 2.75 9.50 -7.78
CA VAL A 293 2.51 10.75 -8.53
C VAL A 293 2.27 10.43 -10.01
N LEU A 294 3.07 9.55 -10.60
CA LEU A 294 2.89 9.11 -11.98
C LEU A 294 1.53 8.42 -12.17
N PHE A 295 1.16 7.50 -11.28
CA PHE A 295 -0.15 6.86 -11.33
C PHE A 295 -1.30 7.85 -11.19
N LEU A 296 -1.18 8.84 -10.28
CA LEU A 296 -2.17 9.91 -10.17
C LEU A 296 -2.33 10.65 -11.49
N THR A 297 -1.23 11.11 -12.10
CA THR A 297 -1.28 11.88 -13.35
C THR A 297 -1.85 11.05 -14.52
N LEU A 298 -1.40 9.81 -14.68
CA LEU A 298 -1.91 8.92 -15.72
C LEU A 298 -3.39 8.57 -15.51
N SER A 299 -3.80 8.24 -14.29
CA SER A 299 -5.19 7.91 -13.98
C SER A 299 -6.14 9.10 -14.22
N MET A 300 -5.66 10.32 -13.95
CA MET A 300 -6.43 11.53 -14.24
C MET A 300 -6.50 11.84 -15.73
N ALA A 301 -5.41 11.64 -16.48
CA ALA A 301 -5.40 11.82 -17.93
C ALA A 301 -6.33 10.83 -18.66
N LEU A 302 -6.47 9.62 -18.13
CA LEU A 302 -7.37 8.58 -18.65
C LEU A 302 -8.84 8.77 -18.21
N ALA A 303 -9.12 9.68 -17.27
CA ALA A 303 -10.48 9.95 -16.84
C ALA A 303 -11.32 10.53 -17.98
N PRO A 304 -12.60 10.11 -18.14
CA PRO A 304 -13.45 10.63 -19.20
C PRO A 304 -13.62 12.16 -19.08
N ALA A 305 -13.47 12.87 -20.22
CA ALA A 305 -13.68 14.31 -20.28
C ALA A 305 -15.14 14.68 -19.97
N GLY A 306 -15.36 15.70 -19.14
CA GLY A 306 -16.65 16.38 -18.98
C GLY A 306 -17.54 15.97 -17.80
N GLY A 307 -17.21 14.92 -17.01
CA GLY A 307 -18.06 14.50 -15.91
C GLY A 307 -17.66 15.03 -14.52
N TRP A 308 -16.37 15.16 -14.28
CA TRP A 308 -15.86 15.45 -12.93
C TRP A 308 -16.12 16.90 -12.45
N LEU A 309 -15.92 17.89 -13.33
CA LEU A 309 -16.14 19.30 -12.99
C LEU A 309 -17.62 19.65 -12.86
N LYS A 310 -18.50 19.05 -13.67
CA LYS A 310 -19.97 19.25 -13.55
C LYS A 310 -20.53 18.63 -12.26
N SER A 311 -20.01 17.50 -11.81
CA SER A 311 -20.45 16.85 -10.56
C SER A 311 -19.98 17.60 -9.29
N ILE A 312 -18.89 18.39 -9.39
CA ILE A 312 -18.46 19.26 -8.28
C ILE A 312 -19.26 20.56 -8.24
N ALA A 313 -19.71 21.07 -9.38
CA ALA A 313 -20.51 22.30 -9.49
C ALA A 313 -22.00 22.10 -9.18
N CYS A 314 -22.53 20.88 -9.31
CA CYS A 314 -23.91 20.51 -8.91
C CYS A 314 -23.97 20.00 -7.46
N GLY A 315 -23.26 20.64 -6.53
CA GLY A 315 -23.27 20.32 -5.10
C GLY A 315 -24.50 20.81 -4.33
N ASP A 316 -25.55 21.27 -4.99
CA ASP A 316 -26.67 21.97 -4.34
C ASP A 316 -27.97 21.15 -4.19
N ASP A 317 -27.99 19.86 -4.50
CA ASP A 317 -29.19 19.04 -4.31
C ASP A 317 -28.96 17.80 -3.43
N LEU A 318 -28.55 18.01 -2.17
CA LEU A 318 -28.70 17.03 -1.10
C LEU A 318 -29.15 17.74 0.19
N THR A 319 -30.38 18.28 0.18
CA THR A 319 -31.16 18.44 1.39
C THR A 319 -31.95 17.17 1.69
#